data_9f1e8dce3959071d01f44da7a89e5c0c
#
_entry.id   9f1e8dce3959071d01f44da7a89e5c0c
#
_cell.length_a   1.000
_cell.length_b   1.000
_cell.length_c   1.000
_cell.angle_alpha   90.00
_cell.angle_beta   90.00
_cell.angle_gamma   90.00
#
_symmetry.space_group_name_H-M   'P 1'
#
loop_
_entity.id
_entity.type
_entity.pdbx_description
1 polymer ?
#
loop_
_entity_poly.entity_id
_entity_poly.type
_entity_poly.pdbx_seq_one_letter_code
_entity_poly.pdbx_strand_id
1 'polypeptide(L)'
;SVSFMSEPDLYNPVVISIPENFTTENYKLAAELMSYKETLVNSLIVSLTIAVLQITVCTLVGYGFARFKFPFKKFWFACVMLVILIPPQTISSSLHLHFRYFDVLGLFKLIKGETINLRGSALPYYLMSAGCMGLKNGLYIYMIRQFFRNIPKELEEAAYVDGCGMLKTFIRIMLPEAKPILTSCFLFSFVWQWTDGFYSKMFLGNTKLLSTSLARLSDSLGAYIQRITGSATTVAVAYNNCIIATGTLMIIMPLIILYLFAQRGFVESLSSTGIKM
;
A
#
# COMPACT_ATOMS: atom_id res chain seq x y z
N SER A 1 -0.60 -0.16 -26.63
CA SER A 1 -1.24 0.18 -27.94
C SER A 1 -2.75 0.01 -27.87
N VAL A 2 -3.29 -1.11 -27.36
CA VAL A 2 -4.74 -1.42 -27.34
C VAL A 2 -5.59 -0.29 -26.74
N SER A 3 -5.11 0.42 -25.71
CA SER A 3 -5.82 1.52 -25.06
C SER A 3 -6.10 2.73 -25.96
N PHE A 4 -5.41 2.83 -27.09
CA PHE A 4 -5.59 3.89 -28.10
C PHE A 4 -6.32 3.40 -29.36
N MET A 5 -6.74 2.14 -29.40
CA MET A 5 -7.50 1.58 -30.52
C MET A 5 -8.97 2.01 -30.42
N SER A 6 -9.54 2.36 -31.58
CA SER A 6 -10.98 2.56 -31.70
C SER A 6 -11.73 1.22 -31.70
N GLU A 7 -13.05 1.28 -31.48
CA GLU A 7 -13.85 0.05 -31.48
C GLU A 7 -13.73 -0.77 -32.78
N PRO A 8 -13.74 -0.19 -34.00
CA PRO A 8 -13.50 -0.92 -35.24
C PRO A 8 -12.15 -1.61 -35.29
N ASP A 9 -11.07 -0.98 -34.78
CA ASP A 9 -9.74 -1.57 -34.76
C ASP A 9 -9.66 -2.83 -33.89
N LEU A 10 -10.43 -2.87 -32.80
CA LEU A 10 -10.46 -4.05 -31.88
C LEU A 10 -11.02 -5.32 -32.52
N TYR A 11 -11.80 -5.17 -33.58
CA TYR A 11 -12.40 -6.30 -34.30
C TYR A 11 -11.72 -6.58 -35.65
N ASN A 12 -10.75 -5.75 -36.06
CA ASN A 12 -9.99 -5.94 -37.29
C ASN A 12 -8.78 -6.87 -37.03
N PRO A 13 -8.75 -8.11 -37.57
CA PRO A 13 -7.65 -9.03 -37.32
C PRO A 13 -6.31 -8.59 -37.93
N VAL A 14 -6.31 -7.58 -38.77
CA VAL A 14 -5.09 -7.02 -39.40
C VAL A 14 -4.41 -6.03 -38.44
N VAL A 15 -5.18 -5.41 -37.55
CA VAL A 15 -4.66 -4.42 -36.56
C VAL A 15 -4.17 -5.15 -35.32
N ILE A 16 -2.88 -5.46 -35.23
CA ILE A 16 -2.29 -6.19 -34.10
C ILE A 16 -1.72 -5.27 -33.03
N SER A 17 -0.90 -4.30 -33.42
CA SER A 17 -0.11 -3.49 -32.46
C SER A 17 -0.23 -1.98 -32.64
N ILE A 18 -0.43 -1.51 -33.85
CA ILE A 18 -0.52 -0.08 -34.17
C ILE A 18 -1.96 0.22 -34.57
N PRO A 19 -2.65 1.16 -33.87
CA PRO A 19 -4.01 1.56 -34.23
C PRO A 19 -4.05 2.19 -35.63
N GLU A 20 -5.00 1.79 -36.47
CA GLU A 20 -5.34 2.52 -37.70
C GLU A 20 -6.13 3.79 -37.36
N ASN A 21 -7.02 3.69 -36.39
CA ASN A 21 -7.85 4.78 -35.92
C ASN A 21 -7.51 5.10 -34.45
N PHE A 22 -6.60 6.05 -34.26
CA PHE A 22 -6.17 6.49 -32.95
C PHE A 22 -7.28 7.24 -32.22
N THR A 23 -7.60 6.80 -30.98
CA THR A 23 -8.59 7.46 -30.12
C THR A 23 -8.13 7.61 -28.68
N THR A 24 -8.59 8.66 -28.02
CA THR A 24 -8.42 8.89 -26.56
C THR A 24 -9.74 8.73 -25.80
N GLU A 25 -10.83 8.32 -26.47
CA GLU A 25 -12.15 8.20 -25.85
C GLU A 25 -12.18 7.11 -24.79
N ASN A 26 -11.42 6.03 -24.98
CA ASN A 26 -11.27 4.98 -23.98
C ASN A 26 -10.78 5.53 -22.63
N TYR A 27 -9.89 6.53 -22.65
CA TYR A 27 -9.39 7.18 -21.43
C TYR A 27 -10.45 8.06 -20.76
N LYS A 28 -11.26 8.78 -21.56
CA LYS A 28 -12.35 9.60 -21.05
C LYS A 28 -13.40 8.71 -20.40
N LEU A 29 -13.81 7.64 -21.08
CA LEU A 29 -14.79 6.68 -20.57
C LEU A 29 -14.29 5.97 -19.30
N ALA A 30 -13.07 5.45 -19.32
CA ALA A 30 -12.48 4.81 -18.14
C ALA A 30 -12.37 5.78 -16.95
N ALA A 31 -11.99 7.05 -17.20
CA ALA A 31 -11.92 8.09 -16.17
C ALA A 31 -13.30 8.41 -15.58
N GLU A 32 -14.33 8.45 -16.39
CA GLU A 32 -15.72 8.67 -15.95
C GLU A 32 -16.21 7.49 -15.10
N LEU A 33 -16.12 6.26 -15.63
CA LEU A 33 -16.58 5.03 -14.98
C LEU A 33 -15.87 4.79 -13.63
N MET A 34 -14.59 5.12 -13.54
CA MET A 34 -13.80 5.00 -12.31
C MET A 34 -13.97 6.20 -11.38
N SER A 35 -14.62 7.29 -11.78
CA SER A 35 -14.56 8.58 -11.06
C SER A 35 -13.11 8.99 -10.75
N TYR A 36 -12.23 8.97 -11.77
CA TYR A 36 -10.77 8.91 -11.63
C TYR A 36 -10.18 9.99 -10.73
N LYS A 37 -10.66 11.25 -10.80
CA LYS A 37 -10.15 12.35 -9.96
C LYS A 37 -10.37 12.06 -8.47
N GLU A 38 -11.57 11.65 -8.10
CA GLU A 38 -11.93 11.34 -6.71
C GLU A 38 -11.15 10.13 -6.20
N THR A 39 -11.11 9.05 -7.00
CA THR A 39 -10.42 7.80 -6.63
C THR A 39 -8.91 7.98 -6.55
N LEU A 40 -8.32 8.82 -7.40
CA LEU A 40 -6.89 9.15 -7.36
C LEU A 40 -6.51 9.87 -6.07
N VAL A 41 -7.26 10.91 -5.70
CA VAL A 41 -7.00 11.69 -4.48
C VAL A 41 -7.18 10.81 -3.24
N ASN A 42 -8.26 10.03 -3.17
CA ASN A 42 -8.50 9.10 -2.06
C ASN A 42 -7.39 8.06 -1.95
N SER A 43 -6.97 7.46 -3.07
CA SER A 43 -5.88 6.48 -3.08
C SER A 43 -4.55 7.10 -2.64
N LEU A 44 -4.23 8.32 -3.06
CA LEU A 44 -3.04 9.03 -2.62
C LEU A 44 -3.05 9.27 -1.11
N ILE A 45 -4.15 9.82 -0.58
CA ILE A 45 -4.27 10.10 0.85
C ILE A 45 -4.15 8.82 1.68
N VAL A 46 -4.90 7.79 1.33
CA VAL A 46 -4.91 6.52 2.07
C VAL A 46 -3.53 5.85 2.02
N SER A 47 -2.97 5.68 0.81
CA SER A 47 -1.67 5.00 0.64
C SER A 47 -0.53 5.77 1.30
N LEU A 48 -0.50 7.10 1.18
CA LEU A 48 0.52 7.92 1.79
C LEU A 48 0.43 7.88 3.33
N THR A 49 -0.77 8.05 3.87
CA THR A 49 -0.98 8.02 5.33
C THR A 49 -0.56 6.68 5.91
N ILE A 50 -0.97 5.58 5.28
CA ILE A 50 -0.61 4.23 5.75
C ILE A 50 0.89 4.02 5.62
N ALA A 51 1.52 4.38 4.50
CA ALA A 51 2.96 4.22 4.31
C ALA A 51 3.77 4.98 5.37
N VAL A 52 3.40 6.23 5.67
CA VAL A 52 4.05 7.03 6.72
C VAL A 52 3.88 6.39 8.09
N LEU A 53 2.67 5.97 8.45
CA LEU A 53 2.41 5.29 9.72
C LEU A 53 3.23 3.99 9.85
N GLN A 54 3.20 3.15 8.83
CA GLN A 54 3.94 1.89 8.82
C GLN A 54 5.43 2.11 9.00
N ILE A 55 6.04 3.00 8.21
CA ILE A 55 7.48 3.22 8.27
C ILE A 55 7.89 3.84 9.60
N THR A 56 7.10 4.78 10.12
CA THR A 56 7.38 5.38 11.43
C THR A 56 7.42 4.30 12.53
N VAL A 57 6.37 3.49 12.62
CA VAL A 57 6.28 2.48 13.69
C VAL A 57 7.26 1.33 13.47
N CYS A 58 7.40 0.84 12.22
CA CYS A 58 8.38 -0.21 11.89
C CYS A 58 9.82 0.24 12.12
N THR A 59 10.13 1.53 11.97
CA THR A 59 11.46 2.08 12.28
C THR A 59 11.75 2.03 13.77
N LEU A 60 10.81 2.46 14.60
CA LEU A 60 10.95 2.42 16.05
C LEU A 60 11.11 0.98 16.55
N VAL A 61 10.26 0.06 16.08
CA VAL A 61 10.30 -1.35 16.46
C VAL A 61 11.56 -2.04 15.92
N GLY A 62 11.94 -1.77 14.68
CA GLY A 62 13.16 -2.31 14.04
C GLY A 62 14.43 -1.87 14.76
N TYR A 63 14.52 -0.57 15.13
CA TYR A 63 15.61 -0.03 15.93
C TYR A 63 15.66 -0.69 17.32
N GLY A 64 14.51 -0.81 18.01
CA GLY A 64 14.41 -1.48 19.30
C GLY A 64 14.90 -2.92 19.24
N PHE A 65 14.49 -3.68 18.22
CA PHE A 65 14.98 -5.04 17.98
C PHE A 65 16.45 -5.08 17.53
N ALA A 66 17.02 -4.02 16.99
CA ALA A 66 18.44 -4.00 16.65
C ALA A 66 19.31 -3.74 17.88
N ARG A 67 18.99 -2.71 18.65
CA ARG A 67 19.88 -2.11 19.66
C ARG A 67 19.56 -2.46 21.10
N PHE A 68 18.30 -2.59 21.48
CA PHE A 68 17.94 -2.80 22.88
C PHE A 68 18.08 -4.25 23.30
N LYS A 69 18.39 -4.46 24.58
CA LYS A 69 18.36 -5.75 25.27
C LYS A 69 17.09 -5.79 26.11
N PHE A 70 16.23 -6.78 25.88
CA PHE A 70 15.01 -7.00 26.67
C PHE A 70 14.69 -8.49 26.74
N PRO A 71 13.91 -8.94 27.76
CA PRO A 71 13.58 -10.32 27.94
C PRO A 71 12.79 -10.88 26.74
N PHE A 72 13.02 -12.14 26.42
CA PHE A 72 12.34 -12.86 25.35
C PHE A 72 12.48 -12.21 23.94
N LYS A 73 13.50 -11.38 23.70
CA LYS A 73 13.74 -10.69 22.41
C LYS A 73 13.68 -11.63 21.20
N LYS A 74 14.26 -12.83 21.30
CA LYS A 74 14.24 -13.83 20.22
C LYS A 74 12.82 -14.34 19.96
N PHE A 75 12.04 -14.58 21.00
CA PHE A 75 10.65 -15.01 20.89
C PHE A 75 9.78 -13.94 20.21
N TRP A 76 9.85 -12.70 20.68
CA TRP A 76 9.10 -11.59 20.06
C TRP A 76 9.49 -11.36 18.60
N PHE A 77 10.77 -11.52 18.28
CA PHE A 77 11.20 -11.43 16.89
C PHE A 77 10.70 -12.61 16.04
N ALA A 78 10.61 -13.81 16.59
CA ALA A 78 9.98 -14.94 15.91
C ALA A 78 8.48 -14.68 15.64
N CYS A 79 7.76 -14.02 16.56
CA CYS A 79 6.39 -13.57 16.31
C CYS A 79 6.30 -12.59 15.14
N VAL A 80 7.23 -11.64 15.02
CA VAL A 80 7.30 -10.74 13.85
C VAL A 80 7.51 -11.53 12.56
N MET A 81 8.36 -12.56 12.58
CA MET A 81 8.58 -13.42 11.41
C MET A 81 7.31 -14.23 11.05
N LEU A 82 6.55 -14.69 12.05
CA LEU A 82 5.27 -15.38 11.82
C LEU A 82 4.25 -14.48 11.11
N VAL A 83 4.21 -13.17 11.42
CA VAL A 83 3.32 -12.22 10.73
C VAL A 83 3.62 -12.13 9.23
N ILE A 84 4.87 -12.37 8.81
CA ILE A 84 5.23 -12.40 7.38
C ILE A 84 4.66 -13.65 6.69
N LEU A 85 4.63 -14.77 7.40
CA LEU A 85 4.24 -16.08 6.87
C LEU A 85 2.72 -16.28 6.82
N ILE A 86 1.99 -15.66 7.75
CA ILE A 86 0.53 -15.80 7.82
C ILE A 86 -0.14 -14.96 6.75
N PRO A 87 -0.87 -15.57 5.79
CA PRO A 87 -1.61 -14.82 4.79
C PRO A 87 -2.72 -13.98 5.44
N PRO A 88 -2.91 -12.70 5.04
CA PRO A 88 -3.96 -11.84 5.59
C PRO A 88 -5.38 -12.45 5.49
N GLN A 89 -5.60 -13.26 4.48
CA GLN A 89 -6.90 -13.91 4.21
C GLN A 89 -7.32 -14.86 5.33
N THR A 90 -6.37 -15.54 5.98
CA THR A 90 -6.66 -16.50 7.05
C THR A 90 -7.23 -15.85 8.30
N ILE A 91 -6.85 -14.59 8.57
CA ILE A 91 -7.31 -13.83 9.76
C ILE A 91 -8.44 -12.86 9.44
N SER A 92 -8.94 -12.84 8.19
CA SER A 92 -9.92 -11.86 7.71
C SER A 92 -11.21 -11.85 8.52
N SER A 93 -11.78 -13.03 8.83
CA SER A 93 -13.01 -13.13 9.58
C SER A 93 -12.86 -12.61 11.00
N SER A 94 -11.74 -12.95 11.67
CA SER A 94 -11.42 -12.46 13.01
C SER A 94 -11.24 -10.94 13.04
N LEU A 95 -10.51 -10.38 12.06
CA LEU A 95 -10.34 -8.94 11.92
C LEU A 95 -11.65 -8.22 11.66
N HIS A 96 -12.51 -8.80 10.79
CA HIS A 96 -13.82 -8.25 10.51
C HIS A 96 -14.70 -8.16 11.75
N LEU A 97 -14.74 -9.21 12.56
CA LEU A 97 -15.50 -9.23 13.82
C LEU A 97 -14.88 -8.28 14.84
N HIS A 98 -13.55 -8.27 14.98
CA HIS A 98 -12.85 -7.39 15.90
C HIS A 98 -13.18 -5.90 15.67
N PHE A 99 -13.16 -5.44 14.42
CA PHE A 99 -13.47 -4.05 14.09
C PHE A 99 -14.95 -3.74 13.99
N ARG A 100 -15.82 -4.77 13.90
CA ARG A 100 -17.27 -4.59 14.04
C ARG A 100 -17.67 -4.34 15.49
N TYR A 101 -17.01 -5.02 16.43
CA TYR A 101 -17.24 -4.94 17.88
C TYR A 101 -15.99 -4.42 18.59
N PHE A 102 -15.49 -3.28 18.07
CA PHE A 102 -14.23 -2.75 18.57
C PHE A 102 -14.38 -2.21 19.98
N ASP A 103 -13.54 -2.74 20.88
CA ASP A 103 -13.45 -2.29 22.26
C ASP A 103 -11.99 -2.40 22.72
N VAL A 104 -11.45 -1.30 23.26
CA VAL A 104 -10.10 -1.28 23.79
C VAL A 104 -10.15 -1.78 25.24
N LEU A 105 -9.82 -3.04 25.47
CA LEU A 105 -9.77 -3.68 26.80
C LEU A 105 -11.08 -3.52 27.62
N GLY A 106 -12.23 -3.45 26.97
CA GLY A 106 -13.52 -3.27 27.64
C GLY A 106 -13.86 -1.83 28.00
N LEU A 107 -13.00 -0.85 27.65
CA LEU A 107 -13.18 0.56 28.05
C LEU A 107 -14.39 1.22 27.41
N PHE A 108 -14.66 0.96 26.12
CA PHE A 108 -15.80 1.55 25.47
C PHE A 108 -17.13 1.01 26.01
N LYS A 109 -17.16 -0.31 26.27
CA LYS A 109 -18.31 -0.96 26.91
C LYS A 109 -18.53 -0.45 28.33
N LEU A 110 -17.45 -0.16 29.08
CA LEU A 110 -17.52 0.39 30.43
C LEU A 110 -18.04 1.84 30.44
N ILE A 111 -17.62 2.67 29.47
CA ILE A 111 -17.96 4.11 29.45
C ILE A 111 -19.29 4.38 28.74
N LYS A 112 -19.56 3.68 27.63
CA LYS A 112 -20.75 3.92 26.78
C LYS A 112 -21.79 2.82 26.81
N GLY A 113 -21.50 1.68 27.48
CA GLY A 113 -22.36 0.50 27.49
C GLY A 113 -22.32 -0.36 26.22
N GLU A 114 -21.70 0.13 25.15
CA GLU A 114 -21.70 -0.50 23.83
C GLU A 114 -20.31 -0.49 23.20
N THR A 115 -20.08 -1.45 22.29
CA THR A 115 -18.88 -1.51 21.44
C THR A 115 -19.02 -0.56 20.26
N ILE A 116 -17.90 -0.10 19.68
CA ILE A 116 -17.90 0.80 18.54
C ILE A 116 -17.74 0.00 17.25
N ASN A 117 -18.58 0.27 16.26
CA ASN A 117 -18.41 -0.27 14.91
C ASN A 117 -17.51 0.67 14.08
N LEU A 118 -16.27 0.25 13.83
CA LEU A 118 -15.30 1.02 13.03
C LEU A 118 -15.33 0.66 11.53
N ARG A 119 -16.21 -0.26 11.11
CA ARG A 119 -16.32 -0.65 9.70
C ARG A 119 -16.86 0.48 8.85
N GLY A 120 -16.43 0.51 7.59
CA GLY A 120 -16.83 1.57 6.66
C GLY A 120 -16.01 2.86 6.79
N SER A 121 -14.95 2.82 7.62
CA SER A 121 -14.00 3.92 7.79
C SER A 121 -12.57 3.46 7.55
N ALA A 122 -11.64 4.42 7.38
CA ALA A 122 -10.21 4.12 7.24
C ALA A 122 -9.52 3.80 8.59
N LEU A 123 -10.21 4.02 9.71
CA LEU A 123 -9.65 3.85 11.07
C LEU A 123 -9.09 2.44 11.33
N PRO A 124 -9.79 1.33 11.02
CA PRO A 124 -9.24 -0.01 11.20
C PRO A 124 -7.90 -0.18 10.49
N TYR A 125 -7.79 0.33 9.28
CA TYR A 125 -6.61 0.21 8.46
C TYR A 125 -5.43 1.01 9.04
N TYR A 126 -5.69 2.22 9.52
CA TYR A 126 -4.69 3.06 10.20
C TYR A 126 -4.25 2.45 11.53
N LEU A 127 -5.19 1.93 12.34
CA LEU A 127 -4.89 1.28 13.61
C LEU A 127 -4.05 0.01 13.43
N MET A 128 -4.36 -0.81 12.45
CA MET A 128 -3.54 -1.99 12.13
C MET A 128 -2.13 -1.58 11.70
N SER A 129 -2.01 -0.55 10.86
CA SER A 129 -0.73 -0.07 10.38
C SER A 129 0.12 0.53 11.50
N ALA A 130 -0.48 1.31 12.39
CA ALA A 130 0.16 1.86 13.57
C ALA A 130 0.49 0.78 14.63
N GLY A 131 -0.30 -0.29 14.71
CA GLY A 131 -0.08 -1.43 15.59
C GLY A 131 0.89 -2.49 15.06
N CYS A 132 1.63 -2.23 13.98
CA CYS A 132 2.51 -3.21 13.32
C CYS A 132 1.81 -4.46 12.77
N MET A 133 0.49 -4.41 12.59
CA MET A 133 -0.35 -5.49 12.05
C MET A 133 -0.82 -5.22 10.61
N GLY A 134 -0.38 -4.11 10.02
CA GLY A 134 -0.70 -3.75 8.64
C GLY A 134 0.02 -4.63 7.61
N LEU A 135 -0.37 -4.45 6.35
CA LEU A 135 0.16 -5.23 5.23
C LEU A 135 1.69 -5.12 5.15
N LYS A 136 2.38 -6.26 5.25
CA LYS A 136 3.85 -6.38 5.17
C LYS A 136 4.65 -5.69 6.30
N ASN A 137 4.04 -5.25 7.40
CA ASN A 137 4.78 -4.62 8.50
C ASN A 137 5.93 -5.50 9.03
N GLY A 138 5.73 -6.82 9.16
CA GLY A 138 6.77 -7.75 9.59
C GLY A 138 8.01 -7.70 8.70
N LEU A 139 7.82 -7.60 7.37
CA LEU A 139 8.92 -7.46 6.40
C LEU A 139 9.68 -6.16 6.62
N TYR A 140 8.99 -5.03 6.80
CA TYR A 140 9.63 -3.73 7.02
C TYR A 140 10.41 -3.72 8.34
N ILE A 141 9.84 -4.27 9.43
CA ILE A 141 10.56 -4.43 10.70
C ILE A 141 11.83 -5.26 10.51
N TYR A 142 11.74 -6.37 9.77
CA TYR A 142 12.90 -7.22 9.49
C TYR A 142 14.00 -6.46 8.73
N MET A 143 13.65 -5.80 7.62
CA MET A 143 14.60 -5.06 6.77
C MET A 143 15.28 -3.92 7.55
N ILE A 144 14.50 -3.12 8.25
CA ILE A 144 14.97 -1.97 9.04
C ILE A 144 15.86 -2.45 10.20
N ARG A 145 15.45 -3.53 10.90
CA ARG A 145 16.28 -4.14 11.95
C ARG A 145 17.62 -4.63 11.41
N GLN A 146 17.64 -5.31 10.27
CA GLN A 146 18.89 -5.79 9.68
C GLN A 146 19.81 -4.65 9.32
N PHE A 147 19.27 -3.57 8.77
CA PHE A 147 20.03 -2.36 8.46
C PHE A 147 20.65 -1.76 9.73
N PHE A 148 19.86 -1.49 10.77
CA PHE A 148 20.39 -0.95 12.03
C PHE A 148 21.42 -1.85 12.69
N ARG A 149 21.33 -3.17 12.55
CA ARG A 149 22.33 -4.09 13.08
C ARG A 149 23.67 -3.98 12.39
N ASN A 150 23.69 -3.60 11.11
CA ASN A 150 24.90 -3.45 10.32
C ASN A 150 25.62 -2.12 10.55
N ILE A 151 24.95 -1.13 11.14
CA ILE A 151 25.61 0.12 11.53
C ILE A 151 26.56 -0.16 12.70
N PRO A 152 27.81 0.27 12.66
CA PRO A 152 28.77 0.12 13.75
C PRO A 152 28.23 0.72 15.06
N LYS A 153 28.47 0.05 16.19
CA LYS A 153 28.01 0.54 17.51
C LYS A 153 28.81 1.74 17.98
N GLU A 154 30.01 1.85 17.51
CA GLU A 154 30.97 2.92 17.83
C GLU A 154 30.38 4.31 17.51
N LEU A 155 29.50 4.40 16.52
CA LEU A 155 28.79 5.67 16.22
C LEU A 155 27.83 6.09 17.34
N GLU A 156 27.12 5.14 17.97
CA GLU A 156 26.24 5.43 19.10
C GLU A 156 27.05 5.69 20.36
N GLU A 157 28.13 4.93 20.57
CA GLU A 157 29.06 5.07 21.72
C GLU A 157 29.75 6.44 21.70
N ALA A 158 30.26 6.88 20.52
CA ALA A 158 30.83 8.21 20.36
C ALA A 158 29.80 9.32 20.69
N ALA A 159 28.56 9.19 20.23
CA ALA A 159 27.50 10.13 20.54
C ALA A 159 27.19 10.18 22.04
N TYR A 160 27.24 9.07 22.74
CA TYR A 160 27.05 9.02 24.20
C TYR A 160 28.20 9.68 24.94
N VAL A 161 29.46 9.52 24.48
CA VAL A 161 30.64 10.23 25.01
C VAL A 161 30.49 11.73 24.83
N ASP A 162 29.94 12.17 23.68
CA ASP A 162 29.63 13.59 23.40
C ASP A 162 28.41 14.12 24.17
N GLY A 163 27.85 13.34 25.11
CA GLY A 163 26.73 13.76 25.95
C GLY A 163 25.37 13.69 25.27
N CYS A 164 25.24 13.03 24.12
CA CYS A 164 23.94 12.80 23.51
C CYS A 164 23.16 11.72 24.26
N GLY A 165 21.93 12.02 24.65
CA GLY A 165 20.99 10.99 25.15
C GLY A 165 20.48 10.08 24.03
N MET A 166 19.93 8.93 24.40
CA MET A 166 19.44 7.89 23.47
C MET A 166 18.52 8.43 22.36
N LEU A 167 17.53 9.24 22.69
CA LEU A 167 16.59 9.80 21.71
C LEU A 167 17.28 10.76 20.73
N LYS A 168 18.22 11.56 21.23
CA LYS A 168 18.99 12.50 20.40
C LYS A 168 19.93 11.75 19.44
N THR A 169 20.57 10.69 19.91
CA THR A 169 21.41 9.78 19.09
C THR A 169 20.57 9.12 18.01
N PHE A 170 19.38 8.60 18.37
CA PHE A 170 18.46 8.01 17.39
C PHE A 170 18.07 8.99 16.29
N ILE A 171 17.59 10.20 16.67
CA ILE A 171 17.06 11.17 15.70
C ILE A 171 18.18 11.80 14.85
N ARG A 172 19.34 12.13 15.44
CA ARG A 172 20.38 12.90 14.77
C ARG A 172 21.43 12.07 14.05
N ILE A 173 21.61 10.81 14.44
CA ILE A 173 22.64 9.93 13.89
C ILE A 173 22.00 8.72 13.21
N MET A 174 21.27 7.89 13.94
CA MET A 174 20.80 6.61 13.44
C MET A 174 19.72 6.74 12.37
N LEU A 175 18.78 7.68 12.53
CA LEU A 175 17.69 7.91 11.59
C LEU A 175 18.17 8.49 10.24
N PRO A 176 19.09 9.48 10.20
CA PRO A 176 19.71 9.93 8.95
C PRO A 176 20.52 8.83 8.22
N GLU A 177 21.28 8.02 8.94
CA GLU A 177 22.00 6.88 8.37
C GLU A 177 21.05 5.84 7.75
N ALA A 178 19.86 5.69 8.33
CA ALA A 178 18.86 4.75 7.84
C ALA A 178 18.00 5.29 6.65
N LYS A 179 18.20 6.53 6.20
CA LYS A 179 17.42 7.10 5.07
C LYS A 179 17.29 6.18 3.87
N PRO A 180 18.37 5.52 3.36
CA PRO A 180 18.25 4.68 2.17
C PRO A 180 17.26 3.52 2.36
N ILE A 181 17.37 2.78 3.48
CA ILE A 181 16.46 1.66 3.75
C ILE A 181 15.04 2.13 4.05
N LEU A 182 14.89 3.27 4.74
CA LEU A 182 13.57 3.84 5.03
C LEU A 182 12.87 4.30 3.75
N THR A 183 13.60 4.90 2.81
CA THR A 183 13.06 5.26 1.49
C THR A 183 12.58 4.02 0.73
N SER A 184 13.38 2.95 0.72
CA SER A 184 13.00 1.70 0.07
C SER A 184 11.76 1.06 0.70
N CYS A 185 11.72 0.96 2.03
CA CYS A 185 10.56 0.44 2.75
C CYS A 185 9.31 1.32 2.53
N PHE A 186 9.47 2.64 2.49
CA PHE A 186 8.38 3.58 2.19
C PHE A 186 7.80 3.33 0.79
N LEU A 187 8.65 3.20 -0.23
CA LEU A 187 8.21 2.92 -1.59
C LEU A 187 7.48 1.58 -1.68
N PHE A 188 8.03 0.53 -1.07
CA PHE A 188 7.34 -0.75 -1.01
C PHE A 188 6.00 -0.64 -0.31
N SER A 189 5.95 0.02 0.85
CA SER A 189 4.69 0.23 1.57
C SER A 189 3.69 0.99 0.72
N PHE A 190 4.09 2.09 0.10
CA PHE A 190 3.21 2.89 -0.75
C PHE A 190 2.65 2.08 -1.92
N VAL A 191 3.50 1.36 -2.68
CA VAL A 191 3.07 0.55 -3.82
C VAL A 191 2.12 -0.57 -3.39
N TRP A 192 2.42 -1.27 -2.28
CA TRP A 192 1.54 -2.30 -1.75
C TRP A 192 0.18 -1.76 -1.32
N GLN A 193 0.14 -0.57 -0.70
CA GLN A 193 -1.12 0.08 -0.32
C GLN A 193 -1.91 0.58 -1.54
N TRP A 194 -1.22 1.13 -2.53
CA TRP A 194 -1.83 1.61 -3.77
C TRP A 194 -2.56 0.52 -4.54
N THR A 195 -2.00 -0.68 -4.56
CA THR A 195 -2.56 -1.84 -5.27
C THR A 195 -3.44 -2.72 -4.39
N ASP A 196 -3.53 -2.44 -3.08
CA ASP A 196 -4.31 -3.28 -2.17
C ASP A 196 -5.80 -3.27 -2.49
N GLY A 197 -6.34 -4.44 -2.79
CA GLY A 197 -7.77 -4.65 -2.96
C GLY A 197 -8.41 -5.42 -1.80
N PHE A 198 -7.61 -6.05 -0.93
CA PHE A 198 -8.12 -6.94 0.12
C PHE A 198 -8.61 -6.14 1.34
N TYR A 199 -7.71 -5.43 2.02
CA TYR A 199 -8.08 -4.61 3.18
C TYR A 199 -8.94 -3.42 2.79
N SER A 200 -8.71 -2.87 1.59
CA SER A 200 -9.51 -1.80 1.03
C SER A 200 -10.99 -2.20 0.89
N LYS A 201 -11.27 -3.38 0.35
CA LYS A 201 -12.65 -3.90 0.29
C LYS A 201 -13.23 -4.22 1.66
N MET A 202 -12.39 -4.74 2.56
CA MET A 202 -12.82 -5.17 3.90
C MET A 202 -13.23 -4.00 4.80
N PHE A 203 -12.45 -2.92 4.81
CA PHE A 203 -12.58 -1.83 5.78
C PHE A 203 -13.14 -0.54 5.19
N LEU A 204 -12.73 -0.16 3.98
CA LEU A 204 -13.06 1.15 3.42
C LEU A 204 -14.46 1.23 2.80
N GLY A 205 -15.14 0.09 2.67
CA GLY A 205 -16.55 0.03 2.30
C GLY A 205 -16.93 0.87 1.07
N ASN A 206 -17.45 2.05 1.31
CA ASN A 206 -17.92 2.95 0.26
C ASN A 206 -16.86 3.93 -0.27
N THR A 207 -15.65 3.95 0.31
CA THR A 207 -14.59 4.83 -0.19
C THR A 207 -14.09 4.30 -1.53
N LYS A 208 -14.23 5.10 -2.57
CA LYS A 208 -13.75 4.76 -3.89
C LYS A 208 -12.23 4.90 -3.94
N LEU A 209 -11.53 3.82 -4.22
CA LEU A 209 -10.09 3.78 -4.46
C LEU A 209 -9.82 3.28 -5.88
N LEU A 210 -8.65 3.60 -6.43
CA LEU A 210 -8.26 3.17 -7.78
C LEU A 210 -8.27 1.64 -7.93
N SER A 211 -7.72 0.91 -6.95
CA SER A 211 -7.69 -0.56 -6.96
C SER A 211 -9.09 -1.18 -6.94
N THR A 212 -10.00 -0.65 -6.13
CA THR A 212 -11.37 -1.15 -6.04
C THR A 212 -12.22 -0.73 -7.23
N SER A 213 -11.98 0.47 -7.79
CA SER A 213 -12.68 0.97 -8.99
C SER A 213 -12.26 0.20 -10.23
N LEU A 214 -10.97 -0.15 -10.38
CA LEU A 214 -10.52 -1.03 -11.46
C LEU A 214 -11.17 -2.40 -11.39
N ALA A 215 -11.24 -2.99 -10.20
CA ALA A 215 -11.86 -4.30 -10.01
C ALA A 215 -13.36 -4.35 -10.38
N ARG A 216 -14.02 -3.19 -10.37
CA ARG A 216 -15.44 -3.03 -10.75
C ARG A 216 -15.64 -2.43 -12.15
N LEU A 217 -14.56 -2.14 -12.87
CA LEU A 217 -14.63 -1.40 -14.13
C LEU A 217 -15.45 -2.14 -15.19
N SER A 218 -15.30 -3.47 -15.28
CA SER A 218 -16.10 -4.31 -16.18
C SER A 218 -17.60 -4.23 -15.88
N ASP A 219 -17.99 -4.33 -14.61
CA ASP A 219 -19.38 -4.23 -14.20
C ASP A 219 -19.95 -2.83 -14.47
N SER A 220 -19.14 -1.79 -14.20
CA SER A 220 -19.51 -0.40 -14.48
C SER A 220 -19.69 -0.14 -15.98
N LEU A 221 -18.83 -0.73 -16.82
CA LEU A 221 -18.96 -0.66 -18.28
C LEU A 221 -20.24 -1.35 -18.76
N GLY A 222 -20.54 -2.54 -18.25
CA GLY A 222 -21.78 -3.26 -18.56
C GLY A 222 -23.02 -2.45 -18.21
N ALA A 223 -23.07 -1.88 -17.00
CA ALA A 223 -24.16 -1.02 -16.57
C ALA A 223 -24.30 0.27 -17.42
N TYR A 224 -23.18 0.85 -17.83
CA TYR A 224 -23.14 2.02 -18.72
C TYR A 224 -23.73 1.71 -20.09
N ILE A 225 -23.33 0.60 -20.72
CA ILE A 225 -23.84 0.17 -22.02
C ILE A 225 -25.33 -0.17 -21.93
N GLN A 226 -25.76 -0.89 -20.90
CA GLN A 226 -27.17 -1.20 -20.68
C GLN A 226 -28.04 0.07 -20.56
N ARG A 227 -27.51 1.11 -19.92
CA ARG A 227 -28.20 2.40 -19.77
C ARG A 227 -28.35 3.14 -21.11
N ILE A 228 -27.37 3.00 -22.03
CA ILE A 228 -27.42 3.69 -23.34
C ILE A 228 -28.27 2.90 -24.33
N THR A 229 -28.12 1.58 -24.37
CA THR A 229 -28.78 0.73 -25.37
C THR A 229 -30.20 0.31 -24.96
N GLY A 230 -30.55 0.48 -23.68
CA GLY A 230 -31.84 0.04 -23.15
C GLY A 230 -32.04 -1.47 -23.04
N SER A 231 -31.01 -2.27 -23.42
CA SER A 231 -31.05 -3.72 -23.41
C SER A 231 -29.85 -4.30 -22.67
N ALA A 232 -30.03 -5.44 -21.99
CA ALA A 232 -28.95 -6.18 -21.32
C ALA A 232 -28.08 -6.91 -22.38
N THR A 233 -27.33 -6.12 -23.17
CA THR A 233 -26.37 -6.69 -24.11
C THR A 233 -25.07 -7.03 -23.41
N THR A 234 -24.50 -8.18 -23.71
CA THR A 234 -23.15 -8.54 -23.24
C THR A 234 -22.13 -7.66 -23.91
N VAL A 235 -21.29 -6.98 -23.12
CA VAL A 235 -20.17 -6.20 -23.63
C VAL A 235 -19.22 -7.15 -24.37
N ALA A 236 -18.84 -6.80 -25.58
CA ALA A 236 -17.89 -7.61 -26.32
C ALA A 236 -16.55 -7.70 -25.58
N VAL A 237 -15.99 -8.90 -25.52
CA VAL A 237 -14.79 -9.20 -24.71
C VAL A 237 -13.61 -8.32 -25.09
N ALA A 238 -13.41 -8.07 -26.39
CA ALA A 238 -12.32 -7.22 -26.88
C ALA A 238 -12.44 -5.78 -26.36
N TYR A 239 -13.62 -5.19 -26.41
CA TYR A 239 -13.88 -3.83 -25.91
C TYR A 239 -13.74 -3.75 -24.40
N ASN A 240 -14.29 -4.71 -23.66
CA ASN A 240 -14.13 -4.79 -22.20
C ASN A 240 -12.65 -4.85 -21.80
N ASN A 241 -11.87 -5.70 -22.46
CA ASN A 241 -10.43 -5.81 -22.19
C ASN A 241 -9.66 -4.53 -22.55
N CYS A 242 -10.07 -3.81 -23.60
CA CYS A 242 -9.49 -2.52 -23.95
C CYS A 242 -9.71 -1.48 -22.83
N ILE A 243 -10.93 -1.37 -22.31
CA ILE A 243 -11.25 -0.43 -21.24
C ILE A 243 -10.55 -0.80 -19.92
N ILE A 244 -10.47 -2.10 -19.58
CA ILE A 244 -9.71 -2.57 -18.41
C ILE A 244 -8.22 -2.27 -18.56
N ALA A 245 -7.63 -2.51 -19.74
CA ALA A 245 -6.22 -2.19 -20.02
C ALA A 245 -5.96 -0.68 -19.90
N THR A 246 -6.88 0.15 -20.38
CA THR A 246 -6.83 1.61 -20.25
C THR A 246 -6.87 2.05 -18.78
N GLY A 247 -7.83 1.53 -18.01
CA GLY A 247 -7.92 1.80 -16.57
C GLY A 247 -6.67 1.35 -15.81
N THR A 248 -6.11 0.20 -16.18
CA THR A 248 -4.86 -0.32 -15.60
C THR A 248 -3.70 0.64 -15.86
N LEU A 249 -3.54 1.13 -17.09
CA LEU A 249 -2.51 2.12 -17.42
C LEU A 249 -2.67 3.41 -16.62
N MET A 250 -3.90 3.89 -16.46
CA MET A 250 -4.18 5.09 -15.65
C MET A 250 -3.79 4.92 -14.18
N ILE A 251 -3.90 3.71 -13.63
CA ILE A 251 -3.49 3.41 -12.24
C ILE A 251 -1.96 3.28 -12.13
N ILE A 252 -1.31 2.72 -13.12
CA ILE A 252 0.13 2.49 -13.11
C ILE A 252 0.91 3.79 -13.34
N MET A 253 0.41 4.73 -14.14
CA MET A 253 1.11 5.97 -14.47
C MET A 253 1.57 6.78 -13.24
N PRO A 254 0.75 7.02 -12.20
CA PRO A 254 1.21 7.69 -11.00
C PRO A 254 2.33 6.94 -10.27
N LEU A 255 2.31 5.60 -10.28
CA LEU A 255 3.37 4.78 -9.67
C LEU A 255 4.69 4.89 -10.44
N ILE A 256 4.63 4.90 -11.78
CA ILE A 256 5.81 5.11 -12.63
C ILE A 256 6.44 6.48 -12.34
N ILE A 257 5.62 7.52 -12.28
CA ILE A 257 6.06 8.87 -11.95
C ILE A 257 6.73 8.90 -10.57
N LEU A 258 6.08 8.33 -9.56
CA LEU A 258 6.64 8.22 -8.21
C LEU A 258 8.01 7.49 -8.22
N TYR A 259 8.10 6.36 -8.93
CA TYR A 259 9.32 5.58 -9.04
C TYR A 259 10.46 6.36 -9.69
N LEU A 260 10.19 7.10 -10.77
CA LEU A 260 11.19 7.93 -11.44
C LEU A 260 11.82 8.98 -10.51
N PHE A 261 11.02 9.56 -9.60
CA PHE A 261 11.55 10.47 -8.59
C PHE A 261 12.31 9.77 -7.47
N ALA A 262 11.88 8.58 -7.08
CA ALA A 262 12.41 7.88 -5.91
C ALA A 262 13.55 6.89 -6.23
N GLN A 263 13.80 6.56 -7.50
CA GLN A 263 14.75 5.54 -7.95
C GLN A 263 16.20 5.78 -7.44
N ARG A 264 16.63 7.04 -7.30
CA ARG A 264 17.98 7.35 -6.80
C ARG A 264 18.17 6.84 -5.36
N GLY A 265 17.26 7.14 -4.45
CA GLY A 265 17.33 6.65 -3.07
C GLY A 265 17.19 5.12 -2.98
N PHE A 266 16.47 4.50 -3.90
CA PHE A 266 16.36 3.04 -3.99
C PHE A 266 17.68 2.38 -4.40
N VAL A 267 18.36 2.91 -5.42
CA VAL A 267 19.66 2.40 -5.88
C VAL A 267 20.74 2.57 -4.81
N GLU A 268 20.78 3.70 -4.10
CA GLU A 268 21.70 3.93 -2.99
C GLU A 268 21.48 2.92 -1.85
N SER A 269 20.23 2.57 -1.56
CA SER A 269 19.90 1.57 -0.53
C SER A 269 20.39 0.17 -0.89
N LEU A 270 20.26 -0.23 -2.16
CA LEU A 270 20.75 -1.53 -2.63
C LEU A 270 22.27 -1.59 -2.66
N SER A 271 22.94 -0.51 -3.08
CA SER A 271 24.40 -0.45 -3.11
C SER A 271 25.01 -0.48 -1.71
N SER A 272 24.40 0.19 -0.73
CA SER A 272 24.87 0.19 0.66
C SER A 272 24.72 -1.17 1.36
N THR A 273 23.77 -1.99 0.93
CA THR A 273 23.58 -3.37 1.43
C THR A 273 24.48 -4.38 0.70
N GLY A 274 24.93 -4.08 -0.53
CA GLY A 274 25.74 -4.99 -1.37
C GLY A 274 27.27 -4.85 -1.24
N ILE A 275 27.77 -3.80 -0.60
CA ILE A 275 29.23 -3.50 -0.52
C ILE A 275 29.91 -4.07 0.76
N LYS A 276 29.33 -5.07 1.39
CA LYS A 276 30.04 -5.83 2.43
C LYS A 276 30.14 -7.30 2.03
N MET A 277 30.87 -7.58 0.95
CA MET A 277 31.56 -8.82 0.77
C MET A 277 33.08 -8.56 0.90
#